data_89ce32ea259a40fd16892354ec61b98a
#
_entry.id   89ce32ea259a40fd16892354ec61b98a
#
_cell.length_a   1.000
_cell.length_b   1.000
_cell.length_c   1.000
_cell.angle_alpha   90.00
_cell.angle_beta   90.00
_cell.angle_gamma   90.00
#
_symmetry.space_group_name_H-M   'P 1'
#
loop_
_entity.id
_entity.type
_entity.pdbx_description
1 polymer ?
#
loop_
_entity_poly.entity_id
_entity_poly.type
_entity_poly.pdbx_seq_one_letter_code
_entity_poly.pdbx_strand_id
1 'polypeptide(L)'
;LSSVQMNSSDGAVKTQRQMEKEKRREQLLAAAGRLFAARGFAAVSLDEIGAEVGVTGQAIYRHFESKQDMLGVLIGQASHFLLTRGGEIEAAHDDTFERLRLLVDLQTEFALNSSDIIRVQDRDLASVEERMQRDIRRTQREFIGIWIRAMQQIHPHETTDQLVVRAHAVFGLINSTGHSFRGLAKRKQTGNFLSYLQHMLPEMAMQALYAAPGEANDQV
;
A
#
# COMPACT_ATOMS: atom_id res chain seq x y z
N LEU A 1 -15.87 30.78 -43.53
CA LEU A 1 -16.84 29.84 -42.94
C LEU A 1 -16.18 29.20 -41.74
N SER A 2 -16.77 29.48 -40.61
CA SER A 2 -16.27 29.41 -39.23
C SER A 2 -15.78 28.07 -38.76
N SER A 3 -14.60 28.10 -38.21
CA SER A 3 -13.99 27.04 -37.41
C SER A 3 -14.53 27.10 -35.98
N VAL A 4 -15.23 26.06 -35.54
CA VAL A 4 -15.59 25.88 -34.14
C VAL A 4 -14.49 25.05 -33.48
N GLN A 5 -13.66 25.71 -32.69
CA GLN A 5 -12.76 25.06 -31.76
C GLN A 5 -13.57 24.63 -30.52
N MET A 6 -13.75 23.33 -30.36
CA MET A 6 -14.18 22.75 -29.08
C MET A 6 -12.95 22.57 -28.19
N ASN A 7 -12.80 23.46 -27.25
CA ASN A 7 -11.81 23.39 -26.20
C ASN A 7 -12.46 22.68 -25.01
N SER A 8 -12.19 21.37 -24.86
CA SER A 8 -12.61 20.58 -23.71
C SER A 8 -11.45 20.45 -22.74
N SER A 9 -11.28 21.45 -21.87
CA SER A 9 -10.44 21.38 -20.67
C SER A 9 -11.34 21.56 -19.45
N ASP A 10 -12.05 20.50 -19.07
CA ASP A 10 -12.83 20.46 -17.84
C ASP A 10 -11.97 19.94 -16.68
N GLY A 11 -10.93 20.67 -16.35
CA GLY A 11 -10.23 20.61 -15.08
C GLY A 11 -10.90 21.58 -14.12
N ALA A 12 -12.01 21.20 -13.49
CA ALA A 12 -12.68 22.04 -12.52
C ALA A 12 -11.70 22.45 -11.43
N VAL A 13 -11.31 23.73 -11.39
CA VAL A 13 -10.46 24.32 -10.35
C VAL A 13 -11.18 24.16 -9.01
N LYS A 14 -10.62 23.30 -8.13
CA LYS A 14 -11.19 23.11 -6.78
C LYS A 14 -11.24 24.43 -6.04
N THR A 15 -12.36 24.72 -5.39
CA THR A 15 -12.49 25.90 -4.56
C THR A 15 -11.58 25.78 -3.32
N GLN A 16 -11.14 26.92 -2.75
CA GLN A 16 -10.34 26.92 -1.55
C GLN A 16 -10.99 26.11 -0.41
N ARG A 17 -12.32 26.19 -0.26
CA ARG A 17 -13.09 25.43 0.73
C ARG A 17 -13.00 23.92 0.48
N GLN A 18 -13.00 23.50 -0.79
CA GLN A 18 -12.83 22.07 -1.14
C GLN A 18 -11.43 21.59 -0.82
N MET A 19 -10.41 22.37 -1.13
CA MET A 19 -9.00 22.04 -0.78
C MET A 19 -8.80 21.93 0.73
N GLU A 20 -9.37 22.85 1.52
CA GLU A 20 -9.31 22.81 2.98
C GLU A 20 -10.03 21.57 3.54
N LYS A 21 -11.17 21.19 2.98
CA LYS A 21 -11.91 19.98 3.36
C LYS A 21 -11.11 18.71 3.06
N GLU A 22 -10.46 18.61 1.90
CA GLU A 22 -9.60 17.50 1.54
C GLU A 22 -8.37 17.41 2.44
N LYS A 23 -7.68 18.54 2.64
CA LYS A 23 -6.54 18.61 3.56
C LYS A 23 -6.91 18.13 4.98
N ARG A 24 -8.08 18.54 5.48
CA ARG A 24 -8.57 18.10 6.79
C ARG A 24 -8.84 16.59 6.80
N ARG A 25 -9.44 16.07 5.73
CA ARG A 25 -9.69 14.63 5.57
C ARG A 25 -8.39 13.82 5.60
N GLU A 26 -7.37 14.28 4.91
CA GLU A 26 -6.04 13.66 4.91
C GLU A 26 -5.37 13.70 6.30
N GLN A 27 -5.45 14.83 7.00
CA GLN A 27 -4.94 14.95 8.37
C GLN A 27 -5.61 13.95 9.33
N LEU A 28 -6.93 13.80 9.22
CA LEU A 28 -7.69 12.84 10.02
C LEU A 28 -7.30 11.39 9.71
N LEU A 29 -7.12 11.03 8.43
CA LEU A 29 -6.65 9.70 8.04
C LEU A 29 -5.24 9.42 8.54
N ALA A 30 -4.33 10.39 8.45
CA ALA A 30 -2.97 10.25 8.94
C ALA A 30 -2.94 10.04 10.47
N ALA A 31 -3.75 10.78 11.22
CA ALA A 31 -3.89 10.61 12.67
C ALA A 31 -4.49 9.25 13.02
N ALA A 32 -5.57 8.85 12.34
CA ALA A 32 -6.20 7.54 12.51
C ALA A 32 -5.22 6.39 12.23
N GLY A 33 -4.44 6.47 11.14
CA GLY A 33 -3.43 5.47 10.79
C GLY A 33 -2.40 5.28 11.89
N ARG A 34 -1.85 6.37 12.44
CA ARG A 34 -0.89 6.30 13.57
C ARG A 34 -1.52 5.68 14.83
N LEU A 35 -2.71 6.15 15.22
CA LEU A 35 -3.39 5.67 16.43
C LEU A 35 -3.82 4.20 16.29
N PHE A 36 -4.42 3.83 15.16
CA PHE A 36 -4.78 2.43 14.89
C PHE A 36 -3.54 1.53 14.89
N ALA A 37 -2.46 1.93 14.24
CA ALA A 37 -1.23 1.15 14.23
C ALA A 37 -0.65 0.94 15.63
N ALA A 38 -0.68 1.99 16.47
CA ALA A 38 -0.11 1.96 17.81
C ALA A 38 -0.93 1.13 18.79
N ARG A 39 -2.27 1.25 18.74
CA ARG A 39 -3.16 0.76 19.81
C ARG A 39 -4.21 -0.25 19.35
N GLY A 40 -4.40 -0.43 18.04
CA GLY A 40 -5.47 -1.23 17.45
C GLY A 40 -6.74 -0.41 17.19
N PHE A 41 -7.46 -0.82 16.14
CA PHE A 41 -8.71 -0.18 15.74
C PHE A 41 -9.73 -0.12 16.89
N ALA A 42 -9.92 -1.23 17.63
CA ALA A 42 -10.92 -1.32 18.69
C ALA A 42 -10.67 -0.32 19.83
N ALA A 43 -9.41 -0.08 20.19
CA ALA A 43 -9.02 0.72 21.36
C ALA A 43 -8.95 2.23 21.10
N VAL A 44 -9.20 2.70 19.87
CA VAL A 44 -9.12 4.12 19.50
C VAL A 44 -10.52 4.68 19.27
N SER A 45 -10.83 5.82 19.86
CA SER A 45 -12.08 6.56 19.65
C SER A 45 -11.94 7.65 18.60
N LEU A 46 -13.08 8.10 18.04
CA LEU A 46 -13.10 9.26 17.13
C LEU A 46 -12.69 10.56 17.84
N ASP A 47 -12.99 10.70 19.14
CA ASP A 47 -12.58 11.86 19.93
C ASP A 47 -11.06 11.96 20.04
N GLU A 48 -10.38 10.84 20.26
CA GLU A 48 -8.90 10.81 20.27
C GLU A 48 -8.30 11.18 18.91
N ILE A 49 -8.88 10.67 17.82
CA ILE A 49 -8.44 11.04 16.46
C ILE A 49 -8.68 12.53 16.20
N GLY A 50 -9.83 13.05 16.62
CA GLY A 50 -10.15 14.47 16.49
C GLY A 50 -9.18 15.35 17.27
N ALA A 51 -8.87 14.98 18.51
CA ALA A 51 -7.93 15.70 19.38
C ALA A 51 -6.53 15.84 18.74
N GLU A 52 -6.04 14.79 18.05
CA GLU A 52 -4.73 14.83 17.33
C GLU A 52 -4.65 15.93 16.26
N VAL A 53 -5.77 16.32 15.68
CA VAL A 53 -5.84 17.33 14.61
C VAL A 53 -6.61 18.61 15.02
N GLY A 54 -6.93 18.72 16.30
CA GLY A 54 -7.58 19.93 16.87
C GLY A 54 -9.05 20.08 16.48
N VAL A 55 -9.79 18.97 16.32
CA VAL A 55 -11.24 18.98 16.09
C VAL A 55 -11.96 18.04 17.07
N THR A 56 -13.27 18.23 17.23
CA THR A 56 -14.09 17.29 18.03
C THR A 56 -14.35 16.00 17.24
N GLY A 57 -14.56 14.88 17.93
CA GLY A 57 -14.95 13.61 17.29
C GLY A 57 -16.21 13.76 16.45
N GLN A 58 -17.17 14.60 16.88
CA GLN A 58 -18.37 14.89 16.10
C GLN A 58 -18.08 15.60 14.77
N ALA A 59 -17.03 16.40 14.67
CA ALA A 59 -16.64 17.06 13.42
C ALA A 59 -16.13 16.05 12.37
N ILE A 60 -15.67 14.88 12.79
CA ILE A 60 -15.19 13.79 11.91
C ILE A 60 -16.33 13.26 11.04
N TYR A 61 -17.56 13.22 11.53
CA TYR A 61 -18.73 12.76 10.78
C TYR A 61 -19.06 13.62 9.54
N ARG A 62 -18.43 14.79 9.39
CA ARG A 62 -18.49 15.59 8.15
C ARG A 62 -17.59 15.02 7.03
N HIS A 63 -16.69 14.09 7.37
CA HIS A 63 -15.68 13.53 6.49
C HIS A 63 -15.81 12.02 6.31
N PHE A 64 -16.31 11.33 7.33
CA PHE A 64 -16.42 9.86 7.38
C PHE A 64 -17.75 9.48 8.03
N GLU A 65 -18.42 8.45 7.50
CA GLU A 65 -19.70 7.98 8.01
C GLU A 65 -19.56 7.26 9.36
N SER A 66 -18.44 6.60 9.57
CA SER A 66 -18.14 5.86 10.79
C SER A 66 -16.63 5.68 10.99
N LYS A 67 -16.24 5.15 12.14
CA LYS A 67 -14.86 4.72 12.39
C LYS A 67 -14.44 3.57 11.45
N GLN A 68 -15.37 2.67 11.11
CA GLN A 68 -15.14 1.57 10.17
C GLN A 68 -14.97 2.09 8.74
N ASP A 69 -15.75 3.08 8.31
CA ASP A 69 -15.57 3.79 7.04
C ASP A 69 -14.17 4.42 6.96
N MET A 70 -13.75 5.13 8.02
CA MET A 70 -12.41 5.71 8.09
C MET A 70 -11.30 4.65 7.96
N LEU A 71 -11.44 3.51 8.62
CA LEU A 71 -10.50 2.39 8.51
C LEU A 71 -10.47 1.83 7.08
N GLY A 72 -11.63 1.61 6.49
CA GLY A 72 -11.75 1.10 5.12
C GLY A 72 -11.17 2.06 4.09
N VAL A 73 -11.42 3.36 4.23
CA VAL A 73 -10.82 4.40 3.38
C VAL A 73 -9.29 4.41 3.52
N LEU A 74 -8.75 4.31 4.73
CA LEU A 74 -7.31 4.28 4.99
C LEU A 74 -6.63 3.11 4.25
N ILE A 75 -7.16 1.90 4.41
CA ILE A 75 -6.60 0.70 3.77
C ILE A 75 -6.86 0.71 2.25
N GLY A 76 -8.05 1.13 1.84
CA GLY A 76 -8.45 1.19 0.44
C GLY A 76 -7.60 2.16 -0.38
N GLN A 77 -7.28 3.34 0.17
CA GLN A 77 -6.39 4.30 -0.49
C GLN A 77 -4.98 3.75 -0.69
N ALA A 78 -4.43 3.06 0.30
CA ALA A 78 -3.13 2.42 0.20
C ALA A 78 -3.11 1.33 -0.88
N SER A 79 -4.14 0.48 -0.90
CA SER A 79 -4.29 -0.57 -1.92
C SER A 79 -4.43 0.01 -3.32
N HIS A 80 -5.23 1.07 -3.47
CA HIS A 80 -5.41 1.76 -4.74
C HIS A 80 -4.14 2.45 -5.22
N PHE A 81 -3.39 3.09 -4.32
CA PHE A 81 -2.08 3.68 -4.64
C PHE A 81 -1.14 2.65 -5.24
N LEU A 82 -0.98 1.49 -4.60
CA LEU A 82 -0.10 0.42 -5.09
C LEU A 82 -0.57 -0.12 -6.44
N LEU A 83 -1.88 -0.34 -6.63
CA LEU A 83 -2.43 -0.80 -7.91
C LEU A 83 -2.18 0.22 -9.02
N THR A 84 -2.45 1.49 -8.78
CA THR A 84 -2.25 2.56 -9.77
C THR A 84 -0.78 2.66 -10.18
N ARG A 85 0.12 2.75 -9.20
CA ARG A 85 1.56 2.85 -9.47
C ARG A 85 2.12 1.59 -10.14
N GLY A 86 1.67 0.40 -9.70
CA GLY A 86 2.04 -0.86 -10.34
C GLY A 86 1.54 -0.94 -11.79
N GLY A 87 0.34 -0.48 -12.08
CA GLY A 87 -0.21 -0.41 -13.43
C GLY A 87 0.55 0.56 -14.33
N GLU A 88 0.98 1.72 -13.80
CA GLU A 88 1.83 2.66 -14.53
C GLU A 88 3.20 2.04 -14.89
N ILE A 89 3.81 1.30 -13.96
CA ILE A 89 5.07 0.56 -14.19
C ILE A 89 4.86 -0.49 -15.29
N GLU A 90 3.79 -1.28 -15.19
CA GLU A 90 3.47 -2.32 -16.17
C GLU A 90 3.27 -1.74 -17.58
N ALA A 91 2.59 -0.59 -17.68
CA ALA A 91 2.29 0.07 -18.95
C ALA A 91 3.53 0.76 -19.59
N ALA A 92 4.49 1.19 -18.77
CA ALA A 92 5.64 1.98 -19.24
C ALA A 92 6.88 1.14 -19.54
N HIS A 93 6.97 -0.11 -19.09
CA HIS A 93 8.16 -0.92 -19.17
C HIS A 93 7.86 -2.30 -19.76
N ASP A 94 8.41 -2.63 -20.93
CA ASP A 94 8.29 -3.94 -21.58
C ASP A 94 9.28 -4.96 -21.03
N ASP A 95 10.46 -4.53 -20.60
CA ASP A 95 11.47 -5.40 -20.02
C ASP A 95 11.04 -5.95 -18.68
N THR A 96 11.03 -7.28 -18.55
CA THR A 96 10.55 -7.98 -17.37
C THR A 96 11.42 -7.73 -16.13
N PHE A 97 12.74 -7.68 -16.30
CA PHE A 97 13.66 -7.45 -15.20
C PHE A 97 13.46 -6.04 -14.63
N GLU A 98 13.41 -5.04 -15.51
CA GLU A 98 13.18 -3.65 -15.13
C GLU A 98 11.81 -3.47 -14.45
N ARG A 99 10.77 -4.11 -15.00
CA ARG A 99 9.41 -4.08 -14.42
C ARG A 99 9.40 -4.66 -13.00
N LEU A 100 9.98 -5.84 -12.79
CA LEU A 100 10.05 -6.46 -11.46
C LEU A 100 10.89 -5.63 -10.49
N ARG A 101 12.00 -5.08 -10.94
CA ARG A 101 12.84 -4.20 -10.13
C ARG A 101 12.05 -2.98 -9.65
N LEU A 102 11.33 -2.31 -10.53
CA LEU A 102 10.51 -1.13 -10.19
C LEU A 102 9.33 -1.49 -9.28
N LEU A 103 8.71 -2.66 -9.46
CA LEU A 103 7.66 -3.15 -8.55
C LEU A 103 8.21 -3.44 -7.14
N VAL A 104 9.41 -4.03 -7.05
CA VAL A 104 10.11 -4.27 -5.79
C VAL A 104 10.47 -2.95 -5.10
N ASP A 105 10.99 -1.98 -5.87
CA ASP A 105 11.31 -0.65 -5.35
C ASP A 105 10.05 0.06 -4.82
N LEU A 106 8.94 0.03 -5.57
CA LEU A 106 7.64 0.56 -5.15
C LEU A 106 7.15 -0.06 -3.84
N GLN A 107 7.21 -1.40 -3.74
CA GLN A 107 6.77 -2.12 -2.53
C GLN A 107 7.68 -1.82 -1.35
N THR A 108 8.99 -1.72 -1.57
CA THR A 108 9.97 -1.40 -0.53
C THR A 108 9.76 0.03 -0.01
N GLU A 109 9.63 1.00 -0.90
CA GLU A 109 9.34 2.39 -0.52
C GLU A 109 8.04 2.48 0.27
N PHE A 110 6.99 1.82 -0.19
CA PHE A 110 5.72 1.77 0.51
C PHE A 110 5.86 1.13 1.90
N ALA A 111 6.55 0.00 2.04
CA ALA A 111 6.72 -0.68 3.31
C ALA A 111 7.52 0.14 4.32
N LEU A 112 8.55 0.85 3.89
CA LEU A 112 9.36 1.69 4.76
C LEU A 112 8.63 2.96 5.20
N ASN A 113 7.87 3.59 4.30
CA ASN A 113 7.18 4.86 4.57
C ASN A 113 5.79 4.70 5.17
N SER A 114 5.12 3.56 4.93
CA SER A 114 3.72 3.30 5.30
C SER A 114 3.55 2.06 6.19
N SER A 115 4.56 1.71 6.98
CA SER A 115 4.55 0.53 7.85
C SER A 115 3.37 0.50 8.85
N ASP A 116 2.82 1.68 9.21
CA ASP A 116 1.63 1.77 10.05
C ASP A 116 0.39 1.24 9.32
N ILE A 117 0.24 1.56 8.04
CA ILE A 117 -0.89 1.12 7.23
C ILE A 117 -0.83 -0.39 7.01
N ILE A 118 0.36 -0.95 6.76
CA ILE A 118 0.56 -2.41 6.63
C ILE A 118 0.10 -3.10 7.92
N ARG A 119 0.56 -2.62 9.07
CA ARG A 119 0.16 -3.17 10.38
C ARG A 119 -1.34 -3.11 10.62
N VAL A 120 -1.97 -1.99 10.29
CA VAL A 120 -3.42 -1.80 10.42
C VAL A 120 -4.15 -2.76 9.49
N GLN A 121 -3.72 -2.89 8.25
CA GLN A 121 -4.30 -3.81 7.29
C GLN A 121 -4.23 -5.26 7.78
N ASP A 122 -3.04 -5.73 8.20
CA ASP A 122 -2.83 -7.12 8.62
C ASP A 122 -3.67 -7.49 9.85
N ARG A 123 -3.85 -6.54 10.78
CA ARG A 123 -4.57 -6.79 12.03
C ARG A 123 -6.06 -6.48 11.94
N ASP A 124 -6.43 -5.37 11.33
CA ASP A 124 -7.73 -4.75 11.53
C ASP A 124 -8.65 -4.81 10.27
N LEU A 125 -8.20 -5.37 9.13
CA LEU A 125 -9.00 -5.45 7.90
C LEU A 125 -10.37 -6.12 8.13
N ALA A 126 -10.43 -7.11 9.02
CA ALA A 126 -11.68 -7.79 9.37
C ALA A 126 -12.71 -6.88 10.07
N SER A 127 -12.28 -5.72 10.61
CA SER A 127 -13.16 -4.73 11.23
C SER A 127 -13.77 -3.73 10.24
N VAL A 128 -13.35 -3.75 8.99
CA VAL A 128 -13.92 -2.93 7.91
C VAL A 128 -15.29 -3.51 7.52
N GLU A 129 -16.19 -2.66 7.04
CA GLU A 129 -17.49 -3.09 6.51
C GLU A 129 -17.29 -4.07 5.34
N GLU A 130 -18.12 -5.12 5.27
CA GLU A 130 -17.91 -6.29 4.41
C GLU A 130 -17.84 -5.95 2.91
N ARG A 131 -18.66 -5.02 2.44
CA ARG A 131 -18.63 -4.56 1.05
C ARG A 131 -17.27 -3.94 0.72
N MET A 132 -16.79 -3.06 1.59
CA MET A 132 -15.50 -2.37 1.42
C MET A 132 -14.33 -3.35 1.55
N GLN A 133 -14.41 -4.37 2.43
CA GLN A 133 -13.42 -5.45 2.47
C GLN A 133 -13.31 -6.18 1.12
N ARG A 134 -14.44 -6.50 0.48
CA ARG A 134 -14.44 -7.17 -0.85
C ARG A 134 -13.76 -6.31 -1.91
N ASP A 135 -14.04 -5.01 -1.91
CA ASP A 135 -13.43 -4.07 -2.86
C ASP A 135 -11.92 -3.93 -2.62
N ILE A 136 -11.48 -3.79 -1.36
CA ILE A 136 -10.06 -3.75 -0.99
C ILE A 136 -9.35 -5.03 -1.45
N ARG A 137 -9.90 -6.20 -1.13
CA ARG A 137 -9.31 -7.49 -1.53
C ARG A 137 -9.26 -7.67 -3.04
N ARG A 138 -10.22 -7.14 -3.79
CA ARG A 138 -10.19 -7.13 -5.25
C ARG A 138 -9.02 -6.29 -5.75
N THR A 139 -8.89 -5.06 -5.28
CA THR A 139 -7.78 -4.14 -5.63
C THR A 139 -6.42 -4.77 -5.33
N GLN A 140 -6.28 -5.45 -4.18
CA GLN A 140 -5.05 -6.15 -3.81
C GLN A 140 -4.74 -7.33 -4.75
N ARG A 141 -5.76 -8.13 -5.13
CA ARG A 141 -5.57 -9.21 -6.11
C ARG A 141 -5.16 -8.69 -7.48
N GLU A 142 -5.73 -7.56 -7.92
CA GLU A 142 -5.35 -6.91 -9.17
C GLU A 142 -3.89 -6.47 -9.16
N PHE A 143 -3.43 -5.88 -8.04
CA PHE A 143 -2.01 -5.52 -7.87
C PHE A 143 -1.09 -6.75 -7.89
N ILE A 144 -1.45 -7.83 -7.18
CA ILE A 144 -0.71 -9.11 -7.23
C ILE A 144 -0.69 -9.67 -8.66
N GLY A 145 -1.78 -9.50 -9.41
CA GLY A 145 -1.87 -9.92 -10.82
C GLY A 145 -0.80 -9.26 -11.69
N ILE A 146 -0.41 -8.01 -11.44
CA ILE A 146 0.69 -7.34 -12.16
C ILE A 146 2.02 -8.08 -11.92
N TRP A 147 2.30 -8.45 -10.68
CA TRP A 147 3.50 -9.21 -10.32
C TRP A 147 3.50 -10.59 -10.99
N ILE A 148 2.36 -11.29 -10.97
CA ILE A 148 2.22 -12.62 -11.57
C ILE A 148 2.51 -12.56 -13.08
N ARG A 149 1.94 -11.59 -13.80
CA ARG A 149 2.19 -11.43 -15.25
C ARG A 149 3.66 -11.19 -15.57
N ALA A 150 4.36 -10.42 -14.74
CA ALA A 150 5.79 -10.22 -14.88
C ALA A 150 6.57 -11.52 -14.57
N MET A 151 6.27 -12.19 -13.46
CA MET A 151 6.95 -13.44 -13.07
C MET A 151 6.69 -14.61 -14.02
N GLN A 152 5.53 -14.67 -14.68
CA GLN A 152 5.19 -15.71 -15.65
C GLN A 152 6.19 -15.77 -16.81
N GLN A 153 6.84 -14.65 -17.16
CA GLN A 153 7.84 -14.59 -18.22
C GLN A 153 9.18 -15.21 -17.81
N ILE A 154 9.51 -15.17 -16.52
CA ILE A 154 10.76 -15.75 -16.00
C ILE A 154 10.58 -17.16 -15.43
N HIS A 155 9.35 -17.53 -15.08
CA HIS A 155 8.98 -18.84 -14.56
C HIS A 155 7.83 -19.47 -15.38
N PRO A 156 8.04 -19.77 -16.68
CA PRO A 156 6.96 -20.21 -17.56
C PRO A 156 6.38 -21.59 -17.20
N HIS A 157 7.07 -22.34 -16.35
CA HIS A 157 6.63 -23.67 -15.88
C HIS A 157 5.93 -23.64 -14.52
N GLU A 158 5.95 -22.51 -13.81
CA GLU A 158 5.23 -22.36 -12.55
C GLU A 158 3.74 -22.09 -12.78
N THR A 159 2.90 -22.69 -11.98
CA THR A 159 1.46 -22.43 -11.99
C THR A 159 1.16 -21.04 -11.40
N THR A 160 -0.01 -20.50 -11.70
CA THR A 160 -0.46 -19.24 -11.10
C THR A 160 -0.42 -19.26 -9.57
N ASP A 161 -0.82 -20.37 -8.94
CA ASP A 161 -0.81 -20.51 -7.48
C ASP A 161 0.63 -20.47 -6.91
N GLN A 162 1.59 -21.11 -7.60
CA GLN A 162 3.01 -21.03 -7.22
C GLN A 162 3.54 -19.60 -7.31
N LEU A 163 3.17 -18.87 -8.38
CA LEU A 163 3.55 -17.46 -8.53
C LEU A 163 2.88 -16.57 -7.48
N VAL A 164 1.63 -16.85 -7.09
CA VAL A 164 0.96 -16.16 -5.96
C VAL A 164 1.73 -16.36 -4.67
N VAL A 165 2.13 -17.60 -4.36
CA VAL A 165 2.94 -17.91 -3.17
C VAL A 165 4.27 -17.17 -3.20
N ARG A 166 4.96 -17.14 -4.35
CA ARG A 166 6.21 -16.40 -4.54
C ARG A 166 6.04 -14.89 -4.29
N ALA A 167 5.00 -14.28 -4.85
CA ALA A 167 4.68 -12.88 -4.63
C ALA A 167 4.44 -12.59 -3.14
N HIS A 168 3.65 -13.41 -2.46
CA HIS A 168 3.38 -13.25 -1.03
C HIS A 168 4.62 -13.46 -0.16
N ALA A 169 5.51 -14.38 -0.52
CA ALA A 169 6.78 -14.57 0.18
C ALA A 169 7.66 -13.32 0.10
N VAL A 170 7.75 -12.71 -1.09
CA VAL A 170 8.48 -11.46 -1.31
C VAL A 170 7.83 -10.30 -0.56
N PHE A 171 6.50 -10.19 -0.57
CA PHE A 171 5.80 -9.18 0.23
C PHE A 171 6.05 -9.37 1.73
N GLY A 172 6.04 -10.62 2.22
CA GLY A 172 6.39 -10.94 3.61
C GLY A 172 7.80 -10.48 3.96
N LEU A 173 8.79 -10.76 3.09
CA LEU A 173 10.17 -10.33 3.26
C LEU A 173 10.27 -8.79 3.37
N ILE A 174 9.66 -8.07 2.46
CA ILE A 174 9.71 -6.60 2.44
C ILE A 174 8.93 -6.00 3.61
N ASN A 175 7.67 -6.42 3.81
CA ASN A 175 6.77 -5.82 4.79
C ASN A 175 7.17 -6.11 6.25
N SER A 176 7.73 -7.29 6.55
CA SER A 176 8.14 -7.67 7.91
C SER A 176 9.22 -6.75 8.47
N THR A 177 10.06 -6.21 7.60
CA THR A 177 11.19 -5.36 7.98
C THR A 177 10.73 -4.02 8.57
N GLY A 178 9.66 -3.44 8.04
CA GLY A 178 9.08 -2.19 8.56
C GLY A 178 8.63 -2.28 10.03
N HIS A 179 8.25 -3.47 10.50
CA HIS A 179 7.84 -3.70 11.89
C HIS A 179 9.04 -3.88 12.84
N SER A 180 10.00 -4.69 12.44
CA SER A 180 11.20 -5.02 13.24
C SER A 180 12.10 -3.81 13.41
N PHE A 181 12.07 -2.89 12.47
CA PHE A 181 13.00 -1.77 12.36
C PHE A 181 12.73 -0.62 13.33
N ARG A 182 11.46 -0.35 13.68
CA ARG A 182 11.13 0.75 14.64
C ARG A 182 11.82 0.59 15.99
N GLY A 183 12.06 -0.62 16.44
CA GLY A 183 12.81 -0.91 17.66
C GLY A 183 14.29 -0.55 17.55
N LEU A 184 14.87 -0.75 16.37
CA LEU A 184 16.28 -0.47 16.10
C LEU A 184 16.54 1.02 15.78
N ALA A 185 15.63 1.67 15.04
CA ALA A 185 15.72 3.09 14.68
C ALA A 185 15.73 4.02 15.89
N LYS A 186 15.06 3.63 16.98
CA LYS A 186 15.13 4.35 18.27
C LYS A 186 16.49 4.25 18.96
N ARG A 187 17.35 3.31 18.55
CA ARG A 187 18.60 3.00 19.27
C ARG A 187 19.83 3.74 18.75
N LYS A 188 20.01 4.04 17.48
CA LYS A 188 21.15 4.87 16.97
C LYS A 188 21.04 5.22 15.46
N GLN A 189 21.39 6.47 15.12
CA GLN A 189 21.77 7.01 13.79
C GLN A 189 20.91 6.55 12.61
N THR A 190 19.71 7.11 12.49
CA THR A 190 18.63 6.73 11.60
C THR A 190 18.97 6.80 10.09
N GLY A 191 19.86 7.70 9.65
CA GLY A 191 20.10 7.94 8.22
C GLY A 191 20.81 6.78 7.50
N ASN A 192 21.91 6.26 8.05
CA ASN A 192 22.68 5.20 7.39
C ASN A 192 21.93 3.86 7.32
N PHE A 193 21.06 3.59 8.31
CA PHE A 193 20.37 2.31 8.34
C PHE A 193 19.12 2.29 7.45
N LEU A 194 18.40 3.39 7.30
CA LEU A 194 17.31 3.49 6.34
C LEU A 194 17.85 3.33 4.92
N SER A 195 18.95 4.01 4.59
CA SER A 195 19.62 3.86 3.31
C SER A 195 20.09 2.43 3.06
N TYR A 196 20.62 1.76 4.07
CA TYR A 196 20.98 0.33 3.99
C TYR A 196 19.79 -0.54 3.63
N LEU A 197 18.62 -0.34 4.29
CA LEU A 197 17.42 -1.11 3.98
C LEU A 197 16.88 -0.84 2.59
N GLN A 198 16.92 0.43 2.14
CA GLN A 198 16.47 0.80 0.79
C GLN A 198 17.28 0.12 -0.33
N HIS A 199 18.51 -0.29 -0.04
CA HIS A 199 19.34 -1.04 -1.00
C HIS A 199 19.24 -2.56 -0.77
N MET A 200 19.33 -3.01 0.48
CA MET A 200 19.40 -4.43 0.79
C MET A 200 18.07 -5.17 0.49
N LEU A 201 16.91 -4.56 0.84
CA LEU A 201 15.63 -5.23 0.66
C LEU A 201 15.29 -5.51 -0.80
N PRO A 202 15.46 -4.53 -1.74
CA PRO A 202 15.26 -4.81 -3.15
C PRO A 202 16.17 -5.91 -3.69
N GLU A 203 17.44 -5.93 -3.31
CA GLU A 203 18.37 -6.97 -3.74
C GLU A 203 17.93 -8.36 -3.28
N MET A 204 17.56 -8.51 -2.00
CA MET A 204 17.06 -9.78 -1.47
C MET A 204 15.74 -10.19 -2.14
N ALA A 205 14.84 -9.25 -2.36
CA ALA A 205 13.56 -9.51 -3.02
C ALA A 205 13.74 -9.96 -4.48
N MET A 206 14.62 -9.29 -5.22
CA MET A 206 14.94 -9.68 -6.60
C MET A 206 15.56 -11.08 -6.65
N GLN A 207 16.50 -11.41 -5.77
CA GLN A 207 17.06 -12.76 -5.66
C GLN A 207 15.97 -13.81 -5.38
N ALA A 208 15.03 -13.51 -4.47
CA ALA A 208 13.92 -14.41 -4.16
C ALA A 208 12.95 -14.59 -5.35
N LEU A 209 12.72 -13.54 -6.14
CA LEU A 209 11.89 -13.60 -7.35
C LEU A 209 12.52 -14.47 -8.43
N TYR A 210 13.84 -14.47 -8.57
CA TYR A 210 14.58 -15.25 -9.57
C TYR A 210 15.04 -16.63 -9.09
N ALA A 211 14.85 -16.95 -7.81
CA ALA A 211 15.23 -18.25 -7.28
C ALA A 211 14.52 -19.38 -8.06
N ALA A 212 15.29 -20.34 -8.55
CA ALA A 212 14.72 -21.55 -9.14
C ALA A 212 13.89 -22.30 -8.07
N PRO A 213 12.75 -22.91 -8.42
CA PRO A 213 12.09 -23.83 -7.52
C PRO A 213 13.08 -24.95 -7.18
N GLY A 214 13.33 -25.18 -5.88
CA GLY A 214 14.12 -26.31 -5.46
C GLY A 214 13.52 -27.59 -6.07
N GLU A 215 14.37 -28.53 -6.49
CA GLU A 215 13.90 -29.84 -6.90
C GLU A 215 13.04 -30.39 -5.76
N ALA A 216 11.73 -30.53 -5.99
CA ALA A 216 10.87 -31.22 -5.05
C ALA A 216 11.41 -32.66 -4.99
N ASN A 217 11.97 -33.00 -3.84
CA ASN A 217 12.42 -34.37 -3.60
C ASN A 217 11.16 -35.24 -3.52
N ASP A 218 10.78 -35.88 -4.63
CA ASP A 218 9.66 -36.81 -4.73
C ASP A 218 9.94 -38.08 -3.89
N GLN A 219 10.25 -37.90 -2.61
CA GLN A 219 10.38 -38.96 -1.63
C GLN A 219 9.53 -38.64 -0.40
N VAL A 220 8.24 -38.87 -0.51
CA VAL A 220 7.37 -39.26 0.63
C VAL A 220 6.34 -40.27 0.12
#